data_208f9c998cf8d2cb1d266b9ed91b6c98
#
_entry.id   208f9c998cf8d2cb1d266b9ed91b6c98
#
_cell.length_a   1.000
_cell.length_b   1.000
_cell.length_c   1.000
_cell.angle_alpha   90.00
_cell.angle_beta   90.00
_cell.angle_gamma   90.00
#
_symmetry.space_group_name_H-M   'P 1'
#
loop_
_entity.id
_entity.type
_entity.pdbx_description
1 polymer ?
#
loop_
_entity_poly.entity_id
_entity_poly.type
_entity_poly.pdbx_seq_one_letter_code
_entity_poly.pdbx_strand_id
1 'polypeptide(L)' 'MEGNEQRWVAVGATRTGRILDIVFAVRGEAMRPITGWAADKETADLYLKQWGL' A
#
# COMPACT_ATOMS: atom_id res chain seq x y z
N MET A 1 1.25 -10.04 24.15
CA MET A 1 0.92 -10.59 23.01
C MET A 1 2.11 -10.73 22.15
N GLU A 2 2.03 -11.50 21.32
CA GLU A 2 3.12 -11.78 20.57
C GLU A 2 3.19 -10.97 19.41
N GLY A 3 2.55 -9.94 19.36
CA GLY A 3 2.53 -9.21 18.18
C GLY A 3 3.63 -8.27 18.01
N ASN A 4 4.73 -8.73 17.67
CA ASN A 4 5.78 -7.84 17.27
C ASN A 4 5.65 -7.42 15.83
N GLU A 5 4.63 -7.89 15.17
CA GLU A 5 4.44 -7.59 13.77
C GLU A 5 3.45 -6.45 13.62
N GLN A 6 3.80 -5.45 12.85
CA GLN A 6 2.92 -4.34 12.56
C GLN A 6 2.48 -4.43 11.11
N ARG A 7 1.25 -4.02 10.86
CA ARG A 7 0.71 -4.04 9.51
C ARG A 7 0.40 -2.63 9.05
N TRP A 8 0.72 -2.37 7.82
CA TRP A 8 0.56 -1.06 7.22
C TRP A 8 -0.12 -1.22 5.89
N VAL A 9 -0.83 -0.18 5.48
CA VAL A 9 -1.41 -0.13 4.15
C VAL A 9 -0.74 1.03 3.43
N ALA A 10 -0.22 0.74 2.26
CA ALA A 10 0.40 1.76 1.43
C ALA A 10 -0.33 1.83 0.11
N VAL A 11 -0.38 3.02 -0.47
CA VAL A 11 -0.96 3.22 -1.78
C VAL A 11 0.19 3.45 -2.75
N GLY A 12 0.22 2.71 -3.83
CA GLY A 12 1.30 2.85 -4.79
C GLY A 12 0.82 2.63 -6.21
N ALA A 13 1.66 3.00 -7.16
CA ALA A 13 1.36 2.86 -8.57
C ALA A 13 2.25 1.81 -9.19
N THR A 14 1.67 1.04 -10.10
CA THR A 14 2.42 0.08 -10.89
C THR A 14 2.96 0.76 -12.14
N ARG A 15 3.81 0.06 -12.86
CA ARG A 15 4.36 0.58 -14.12
C ARG A 15 3.27 0.87 -15.13
N THR A 16 2.19 0.12 -15.07
CA THR A 16 1.11 0.30 -16.04
C THR A 16 0.11 1.35 -15.61
N GLY A 17 0.40 2.06 -14.51
CA GLY A 17 -0.47 3.15 -14.09
C GLY A 17 -1.62 2.74 -13.21
N ARG A 18 -1.61 1.54 -12.69
CA ARG A 18 -2.64 1.10 -11.77
C ARG A 18 -2.30 1.53 -10.36
N ILE A 19 -3.30 1.99 -9.64
CA ILE A 19 -3.14 2.38 -8.25
C ILE A 19 -3.63 1.24 -7.39
N LEU A 20 -2.78 0.80 -6.48
CA LEU A 20 -3.07 -0.36 -5.63
C LEU A 20 -2.94 0.02 -4.17
N ASP A 21 -3.78 -0.62 -3.35
CA ASP A 21 -3.61 -0.63 -1.90
C ASP A 21 -2.88 -1.92 -1.57
N ILE A 22 -1.79 -1.80 -0.85
CA ILE A 22 -0.95 -2.94 -0.52
C ILE A 22 -0.81 -3.01 0.98
N VAL A 23 -1.13 -4.16 1.54
CA VAL A 23 -0.93 -4.43 2.96
C VAL A 23 0.39 -5.15 3.13
N PHE A 24 1.22 -4.64 3.99
CA PHE A 24 2.49 -5.29 4.27
C PHE A 24 2.72 -5.37 5.77
N ALA A 25 3.55 -6.32 6.16
CA ALA A 25 3.90 -6.52 7.56
C ALA A 25 5.34 -6.11 7.77
N VAL A 26 5.58 -5.46 8.90
CA VAL A 26 6.92 -5.07 9.29
C VAL A 26 7.24 -5.78 10.59
N ARG A 27 8.36 -6.47 10.61
CA ARG A 27 8.80 -7.16 11.79
C ARG A 27 10.30 -6.96 11.90
N GLY A 28 10.73 -6.22 12.93
CA GLY A 28 12.12 -5.84 13.02
C GLY A 28 12.50 -5.00 11.81
N GLU A 29 13.50 -5.45 11.09
CA GLU A 29 13.92 -4.76 9.89
C GLU A 29 13.35 -5.38 8.63
N ALA A 30 12.56 -6.42 8.77
CA ALA A 30 12.03 -7.11 7.61
C ALA A 30 10.66 -6.55 7.27
N MET A 31 10.41 -6.40 5.98
CA MET A 31 9.13 -5.95 5.48
C MET A 31 8.72 -6.85 4.34
N ARG A 32 7.48 -7.31 4.36
CA ARG A 32 7.01 -8.17 3.29
C ARG A 32 5.57 -7.88 2.97
N PRO A 33 5.20 -7.96 1.70
CA PRO A 33 3.80 -7.78 1.31
C PRO A 33 2.97 -8.98 1.73
N ILE A 34 1.77 -8.70 2.20
CA ILE A 34 0.81 -9.73 2.56
C ILE A 34 -0.20 -9.90 1.45
N THR A 35 -0.80 -8.79 1.03
CA THR A 35 -1.82 -8.84 0.01
C THR A 35 -1.96 -7.44 -0.59
N GLY A 36 -2.69 -7.36 -1.67
CA GLY A 36 -2.94 -6.09 -2.32
C GLY A 36 -4.18 -6.18 -3.18
N TRP A 37 -4.78 -5.03 -3.45
CA TRP A 37 -5.95 -4.97 -4.30
C TRP A 37 -5.98 -3.62 -4.99
N ALA A 38 -6.79 -3.52 -6.03
CA ALA A 38 -6.94 -2.26 -6.74
C ALA A 38 -7.56 -1.22 -5.81
N ALA A 39 -6.97 -0.03 -5.79
CA ALA A 39 -7.50 1.05 -4.98
C ALA A 39 -8.84 1.49 -5.55
N ASP A 40 -9.74 1.94 -4.68
CA ASP A 40 -10.99 2.48 -5.17
C ASP A 40 -10.74 3.83 -5.81
N LYS A 41 -11.77 4.35 -6.47
CA LYS A 41 -11.62 5.58 -7.24
C LYS A 41 -11.21 6.74 -6.37
N GLU A 42 -11.78 6.84 -5.19
CA GLU A 42 -11.49 7.96 -4.31
C GLU A 42 -10.04 7.93 -3.85
N THR A 43 -9.56 6.77 -3.44
CA THR A 43 -8.18 6.63 -3.02
C THR A 43 -7.22 6.90 -4.17
N ALA A 44 -7.54 6.37 -5.35
CA ALA A 44 -6.70 6.57 -6.51
C ALA A 44 -6.64 8.04 -6.90
N ASP A 45 -7.77 8.74 -6.84
CA ASP A 45 -7.81 10.16 -7.18
C ASP A 45 -6.96 10.97 -6.21
N LEU A 46 -7.03 10.66 -4.93
CA LEU A 46 -6.22 11.35 -3.94
C LEU A 46 -4.74 11.13 -4.18
N TYR A 47 -4.37 9.91 -4.52
CA TYR A 47 -2.98 9.58 -4.78
C TYR A 47 -2.46 10.36 -5.99
N LEU A 48 -3.22 10.35 -7.07
CA LEU A 48 -2.81 11.04 -8.28
C LEU A 48 -2.73 12.53 -8.07
N LYS A 49 -3.67 13.09 -7.33
CA LYS A 49 -3.68 14.51 -7.05
C LYS A 49 -2.48 14.91 -6.22
N GLN A 50 -2.13 14.12 -5.24
CA GLN A 50 -1.03 14.45 -4.34
C GLN A 50 0.31 14.35 -5.04
N TRP A 51 0.48 13.41 -5.94
CA TRP A 51 1.75 13.19 -6.60
C TRP A 51 1.86 13.84 -7.96
N GLY A 52 0.82 14.52 -8.39
CA GLY A 52 0.89 15.29 -9.62
C GLY A 52 0.90 14.44 -10.87
N LEU A 53 0.33 13.27 -10.81
CA LEU A 53 0.33 12.37 -11.97
C LEU A 53 -0.89 12.54 -12.82
#